data_d1b56f93114fd47138679fdb01b4a572
#
_entry.id   d1b56f93114fd47138679fdb01b4a572
#
_cell.length_a   1.000
_cell.length_b   1.000
_cell.length_c   1.000
_cell.angle_alpha   90.00
_cell.angle_beta   90.00
_cell.angle_gamma   90.00
#
_symmetry.space_group_name_H-M   'P 1'
#
loop_
_entity.id
_entity.type
_entity.pdbx_description
1 polymer ?
#
loop_
_entity_poly.entity_id
_entity_poly.type
_entity_poly.pdbx_seq_one_letter_code
_entity_poly.pdbx_strand_id
1 'polypeptide(L)'
;MWPRTWFLVMGTQLVRSVLVLAAMTLASVTGLALAQGAPGRSLQPLVEKAQGGQCVDDPAFMRRNHMTLLKHQRDDTMHGGVRTGKYSLKTCVACHASPASQSVSAEKGDFCQSCHTYAAVKIDCFECHANKPPSKGAQPVVSQRLPSGPSMGIQLTQMLSPQQVKP
;
A
#
# COMPACT_ATOMS: atom_id res chain seq x y z
N MET A 1 -4.07 29.18 -82.15
CA MET A 1 -5.16 28.32 -81.64
C MET A 1 -4.51 27.21 -80.77
N TRP A 2 -4.68 27.31 -79.47
CA TRP A 2 -4.18 26.28 -78.52
C TRP A 2 -5.19 25.14 -78.45
N PRO A 3 -4.75 23.87 -78.49
CA PRO A 3 -5.69 22.75 -78.52
C PRO A 3 -6.49 22.64 -77.20
N ARG A 4 -7.78 22.44 -77.31
CA ARG A 4 -8.73 22.27 -76.19
C ARG A 4 -8.31 21.15 -75.21
N THR A 5 -7.44 20.27 -75.60
CA THR A 5 -6.88 19.17 -74.79
C THR A 5 -5.97 19.65 -73.67
N TRP A 6 -5.31 20.78 -73.82
CA TRP A 6 -4.40 21.38 -72.79
C TRP A 6 -5.17 21.82 -71.55
N PHE A 7 -6.34 22.39 -71.73
CA PHE A 7 -7.19 22.83 -70.62
C PHE A 7 -7.75 21.64 -69.80
N LEU A 8 -8.05 20.52 -70.42
CA LEU A 8 -8.50 19.32 -69.74
C LEU A 8 -7.38 18.66 -68.93
N VAL A 9 -6.17 18.62 -69.43
CA VAL A 9 -5.01 18.06 -68.70
C VAL A 9 -4.60 18.93 -67.52
N MET A 10 -4.59 20.27 -67.65
CA MET A 10 -4.32 21.16 -66.54
C MET A 10 -5.38 21.09 -65.44
N GLY A 11 -6.65 20.98 -65.80
CA GLY A 11 -7.75 20.83 -64.83
C GLY A 11 -7.64 19.56 -64.02
N THR A 12 -7.30 18.44 -64.64
CA THR A 12 -7.14 17.16 -63.92
C THR A 12 -5.93 17.14 -62.99
N GLN A 13 -4.85 17.83 -63.31
CA GLN A 13 -3.68 17.95 -62.44
C GLN A 13 -3.96 18.82 -61.22
N LEU A 14 -4.67 19.93 -61.41
CA LEU A 14 -5.09 20.79 -60.30
C LEU A 14 -5.98 20.05 -59.31
N VAL A 15 -6.99 19.34 -59.79
CA VAL A 15 -7.88 18.55 -58.92
C VAL A 15 -7.12 17.46 -58.16
N ARG A 16 -6.18 16.76 -58.80
CA ARG A 16 -5.33 15.75 -58.13
C ARG A 16 -4.45 16.37 -57.05
N SER A 17 -3.85 17.53 -57.30
CA SER A 17 -3.00 18.23 -56.33
C SER A 17 -3.81 18.69 -55.09
N VAL A 18 -5.03 19.20 -55.31
CA VAL A 18 -5.93 19.60 -54.19
C VAL A 18 -6.37 18.41 -53.37
N LEU A 19 -6.68 17.28 -54.02
CA LEU A 19 -7.06 16.05 -53.29
C LEU A 19 -5.90 15.47 -52.48
N VAL A 20 -4.68 15.50 -52.98
CA VAL A 20 -3.51 15.04 -52.26
C VAL A 20 -3.20 15.93 -51.05
N LEU A 21 -3.30 17.26 -51.22
CA LEU A 21 -3.12 18.21 -50.13
C LEU A 21 -4.20 18.05 -49.06
N ALA A 22 -5.46 17.85 -49.44
CA ALA A 22 -6.56 17.61 -48.51
C ALA A 22 -6.38 16.27 -47.76
N ALA A 23 -5.89 15.24 -48.40
CA ALA A 23 -5.60 13.94 -47.77
C ALA A 23 -4.45 14.06 -46.77
N MET A 24 -3.38 14.81 -47.08
CA MET A 24 -2.26 15.04 -46.16
C MET A 24 -2.66 15.85 -44.94
N THR A 25 -3.53 16.87 -45.09
CA THR A 25 -4.02 17.64 -43.94
C THR A 25 -4.94 16.81 -43.05
N LEU A 26 -5.78 15.94 -43.63
CA LEU A 26 -6.63 15.03 -42.87
C LEU A 26 -5.81 14.00 -42.06
N ALA A 27 -4.75 13.45 -42.64
CA ALA A 27 -3.86 12.52 -41.98
C ALA A 27 -3.08 13.15 -40.83
N SER A 28 -2.71 14.43 -40.93
CA SER A 28 -2.00 15.13 -39.85
C SER A 28 -2.93 15.45 -38.65
N VAL A 29 -4.22 15.73 -38.89
CA VAL A 29 -5.19 15.98 -37.81
C VAL A 29 -5.53 14.69 -37.04
N THR A 30 -5.65 13.55 -37.72
CA THR A 30 -5.89 12.26 -37.04
C THR A 30 -4.70 11.76 -36.24
N GLY A 31 -3.47 12.08 -36.66
CA GLY A 31 -2.25 11.74 -35.93
C GLY A 31 -2.12 12.45 -34.55
N LEU A 32 -2.59 13.68 -34.43
CA LEU A 32 -2.59 14.40 -33.16
C LEU A 32 -3.63 13.88 -32.16
N ALA A 33 -4.75 13.34 -32.64
CA ALA A 33 -5.81 12.85 -31.77
C ALA A 33 -5.46 11.52 -31.08
N LEU A 34 -4.52 10.72 -31.63
CA LEU A 34 -4.09 9.44 -31.05
C LEU A 34 -2.96 9.60 -30.01
N ALA A 35 -2.36 10.78 -29.91
CA ALA A 35 -1.31 11.06 -28.93
C ALA A 35 -1.83 11.44 -27.52
N GLN A 36 -3.15 11.60 -27.37
CA GLN A 36 -3.77 12.05 -26.11
C GLN A 36 -4.23 10.92 -25.17
N GLY A 37 -3.82 9.69 -25.38
CA GLY A 37 -4.43 8.56 -24.67
C GLY A 37 -3.53 7.59 -23.94
N ALA A 38 -2.22 7.83 -23.78
CA ALA A 38 -1.49 7.12 -22.78
C ALA A 38 -1.82 7.74 -21.42
N PRO A 39 -2.46 7.02 -20.47
CA PRO A 39 -2.54 7.51 -19.10
C PRO A 39 -1.09 7.79 -18.69
N GLY A 40 -0.76 9.08 -18.53
CA GLY A 40 0.56 9.49 -18.12
C GLY A 40 0.94 8.63 -16.94
N ARG A 41 2.06 7.91 -17.01
CA ARG A 41 2.61 7.21 -15.86
C ARG A 41 2.69 8.23 -14.75
N SER A 42 1.76 8.15 -13.82
CA SER A 42 1.84 8.95 -12.61
C SER A 42 3.21 8.67 -12.02
N LEU A 43 4.07 9.69 -11.97
CA LEU A 43 5.38 9.60 -11.32
C LEU A 43 5.23 9.44 -9.80
N GLN A 44 4.01 9.40 -9.32
CA GLN A 44 3.69 9.23 -7.91
C GLN A 44 2.92 7.92 -7.70
N PRO A 45 3.20 7.22 -6.59
CA PRO A 45 2.44 6.02 -6.26
C PRO A 45 0.97 6.37 -6.03
N LEU A 46 0.06 5.56 -6.57
CA LEU A 46 -1.35 5.63 -6.21
C LEU A 46 -1.48 5.03 -4.81
N VAL A 47 -1.88 5.86 -3.86
CA VAL A 47 -2.03 5.47 -2.47
C VAL A 47 -3.50 5.53 -2.10
N GLU A 48 -4.06 4.43 -1.63
CA GLU A 48 -5.43 4.40 -1.14
C GLU A 48 -5.63 5.34 0.05
N LYS A 49 -6.81 5.95 0.09
CA LYS A 49 -7.20 6.81 1.21
C LYS A 49 -7.37 5.96 2.47
N ALA A 50 -6.80 6.41 3.59
CA ALA A 50 -7.00 5.79 4.89
C ALA A 50 -8.49 5.74 5.27
N GLN A 51 -8.89 4.68 5.97
CA GLN A 51 -10.27 4.53 6.46
C GLN A 51 -10.55 5.41 7.69
N GLY A 52 -9.51 5.87 8.38
CA GLY A 52 -9.63 6.80 9.51
C GLY A 52 -9.88 8.25 9.08
N GLY A 53 -10.51 9.02 9.95
CA GLY A 53 -10.90 10.41 9.66
C GLY A 53 -9.74 11.41 9.64
N GLN A 54 -8.72 11.21 10.45
CA GLN A 54 -7.60 12.15 10.61
C GLN A 54 -6.27 11.40 10.72
N CYS A 55 -5.26 11.89 10.02
CA CYS A 55 -3.90 11.38 10.11
C CYS A 55 -3.30 11.66 11.51
N VAL A 56 -2.43 10.76 11.97
CA VAL A 56 -1.76 10.88 13.28
C VAL A 56 -0.87 12.13 13.36
N ASP A 57 -0.37 12.58 12.23
CA ASP A 57 0.42 13.80 12.07
C ASP A 57 0.32 14.31 10.63
N ASP A 58 0.98 15.42 10.31
CA ASP A 58 1.01 15.97 8.96
C ASP A 58 1.46 14.92 7.94
N PRO A 59 0.73 14.70 6.83
CA PRO A 59 1.07 13.67 5.85
C PRO A 59 2.43 13.84 5.20
N ALA A 60 2.91 15.07 4.99
CA ALA A 60 4.22 15.31 4.40
C ALA A 60 5.34 15.01 5.41
N PHE A 61 5.11 15.32 6.67
CA PHE A 61 5.99 14.94 7.77
C PHE A 61 6.06 13.41 7.90
N MET A 62 4.92 12.71 7.91
CA MET A 62 4.85 11.26 8.03
C MET A 62 5.57 10.56 6.89
N ARG A 63 5.41 11.00 5.64
CA ARG A 63 6.13 10.42 4.49
C ARG A 63 7.65 10.43 4.67
N ARG A 64 8.19 11.47 5.28
CA ARG A 64 9.65 11.61 5.46
C ARG A 64 10.17 10.94 6.72
N ASN A 65 9.38 10.85 7.76
CA ASN A 65 9.86 10.53 9.12
C ASN A 65 9.28 9.23 9.71
N HIS A 66 8.28 8.60 9.08
CA HIS A 66 7.59 7.44 9.67
C HIS A 66 8.55 6.31 10.09
N MET A 67 9.60 6.06 9.32
CA MET A 67 10.56 5.01 9.66
C MET A 67 11.32 5.31 10.97
N THR A 68 11.72 6.57 11.17
CA THR A 68 12.38 7.00 12.42
C THR A 68 11.43 6.89 13.60
N LEU A 69 10.17 7.34 13.42
CA LEU A 69 9.13 7.25 14.44
C LEU A 69 8.80 5.81 14.82
N LEU A 70 8.70 4.92 13.83
CA LEU A 70 8.47 3.49 14.06
C LEU A 70 9.66 2.80 14.77
N LYS A 71 10.91 3.19 14.47
CA LYS A 71 12.09 2.71 15.19
C LYS A 71 12.06 3.12 16.65
N HIS A 72 11.79 4.38 16.95
CA HIS A 72 11.63 4.86 18.33
C HIS A 72 10.53 4.10 19.07
N GLN A 73 9.37 3.97 18.46
CA GLN A 73 8.28 3.20 19.07
C GLN A 73 8.63 1.74 19.32
N ARG A 74 9.38 1.11 18.40
CA ARG A 74 9.89 -0.25 18.58
C ARG A 74 10.82 -0.33 19.78
N ASP A 75 11.77 0.60 19.89
CA ASP A 75 12.76 0.61 20.96
C ASP A 75 12.08 0.84 22.32
N ASP A 76 11.13 1.76 22.40
CA ASP A 76 10.29 1.98 23.60
C ASP A 76 9.51 0.71 23.98
N THR A 77 8.98 -0.01 23.00
CA THR A 77 8.25 -1.25 23.23
C THR A 77 9.17 -2.38 23.71
N MET A 78 10.31 -2.55 23.07
CA MET A 78 11.23 -3.65 23.36
C MET A 78 12.00 -3.47 24.65
N HIS A 79 12.41 -2.25 24.97
CA HIS A 79 13.23 -1.95 26.13
C HIS A 79 12.41 -1.40 27.30
N GLY A 80 11.37 -0.63 27.03
CA GLY A 80 10.53 0.01 28.04
C GLY A 80 9.18 -0.66 28.27
N GLY A 81 8.79 -1.64 27.47
CA GLY A 81 7.47 -2.29 27.55
C GLY A 81 6.31 -1.39 27.14
N VAL A 82 6.55 -0.23 26.55
CA VAL A 82 5.53 0.74 26.12
C VAL A 82 4.79 0.23 24.90
N ARG A 83 3.51 -0.15 25.06
CA ARG A 83 2.70 -0.75 23.98
C ARG A 83 1.67 0.20 23.38
N THR A 84 1.49 1.38 23.96
CA THR A 84 0.47 2.38 23.60
C THR A 84 1.11 3.69 23.20
N GLY A 85 1.90 3.69 22.13
CA GLY A 85 2.51 4.92 21.64
C GLY A 85 1.67 5.59 20.54
N LYS A 86 1.85 6.90 20.37
CA LYS A 86 1.23 7.69 19.29
C LYS A 86 1.44 7.07 17.91
N TYR A 87 2.64 6.53 17.64
CA TYR A 87 3.04 5.96 16.36
C TYR A 87 3.00 4.43 16.33
N SER A 88 2.01 3.83 16.97
CA SER A 88 1.84 2.38 17.02
C SER A 88 1.59 1.81 15.62
N LEU A 89 2.42 0.85 15.17
CA LEU A 89 2.24 0.14 13.91
C LEU A 89 0.86 -0.52 13.80
N LYS A 90 0.35 -1.08 14.91
CA LYS A 90 -1.01 -1.66 14.96
C LYS A 90 -2.09 -0.66 14.57
N THR A 91 -1.98 0.58 15.07
CA THR A 91 -2.94 1.65 14.76
C THR A 91 -2.80 2.10 13.31
N CYS A 92 -1.57 2.20 12.80
CA CYS A 92 -1.33 2.52 11.39
C CYS A 92 -1.97 1.47 10.47
N VAL A 93 -1.75 0.17 10.74
CA VAL A 93 -2.36 -0.93 9.98
C VAL A 93 -3.89 -0.86 10.05
N ALA A 94 -4.47 -0.60 11.22
CA ALA A 94 -5.92 -0.54 11.37
C ALA A 94 -6.57 0.59 10.55
N CYS A 95 -5.90 1.75 10.43
CA CYS A 95 -6.41 2.88 9.66
C CYS A 95 -6.12 2.80 8.16
N HIS A 96 -4.98 2.21 7.78
CA HIS A 96 -4.49 2.22 6.40
C HIS A 96 -4.70 0.90 5.63
N ALA A 97 -5.28 -0.13 6.25
CA ALA A 97 -5.62 -1.36 5.55
C ALA A 97 -6.63 -1.08 4.42
N SER A 98 -6.33 -1.60 3.23
CA SER A 98 -7.22 -1.52 2.08
C SER A 98 -8.56 -2.17 2.36
N PRO A 99 -9.70 -1.57 1.96
CA PRO A 99 -10.99 -2.23 2.03
C PRO A 99 -11.06 -3.53 1.22
N ALA A 100 -10.32 -3.60 0.12
CA ALA A 100 -10.32 -4.75 -0.79
C ALA A 100 -9.48 -5.91 -0.25
N SER A 101 -8.21 -5.69 0.06
CA SER A 101 -7.29 -6.73 0.52
C SER A 101 -7.33 -6.98 2.02
N GLN A 102 -7.94 -6.05 2.78
CA GLN A 102 -7.90 -5.99 4.25
C GLN A 102 -6.45 -5.96 4.78
N SER A 103 -5.53 -5.41 4.00
CA SER A 103 -4.10 -5.38 4.27
C SER A 103 -3.49 -4.03 3.93
N VAL A 104 -2.29 -3.78 4.44
CA VAL A 104 -1.46 -2.64 4.06
C VAL A 104 -0.34 -3.03 3.07
N SER A 105 -0.14 -4.33 2.80
CA SER A 105 1.01 -4.80 2.01
C SER A 105 0.80 -6.13 1.27
N ALA A 106 -0.41 -6.65 1.15
CA ALA A 106 -0.69 -7.89 0.42
C ALA A 106 -0.65 -7.67 -1.11
N GLU A 107 -1.10 -6.52 -1.56
CA GLU A 107 -1.19 -6.16 -2.98
C GLU A 107 -0.41 -4.88 -3.28
N LYS A 108 -0.03 -4.70 -4.56
CA LYS A 108 0.78 -3.55 -5.00
C LYS A 108 0.11 -2.19 -4.75
N GLY A 109 -1.22 -2.15 -4.73
CA GLY A 109 -2.02 -0.96 -4.45
C GLY A 109 -2.19 -0.64 -2.97
N ASP A 110 -1.87 -1.58 -2.07
CA ASP A 110 -2.01 -1.38 -0.64
C ASP A 110 -1.13 -0.24 -0.12
N PHE A 111 -1.55 0.43 0.91
CA PHE A 111 -0.98 1.69 1.38
C PHE A 111 0.55 1.66 1.54
N CYS A 112 1.10 0.72 2.30
CA CYS A 112 2.54 0.62 2.50
C CYS A 112 3.24 0.12 1.23
N GLN A 113 2.69 -0.93 0.60
CA GLN A 113 3.27 -1.58 -0.56
C GLN A 113 3.40 -0.64 -1.76
N SER A 114 2.42 0.22 -1.97
CA SER A 114 2.39 1.18 -3.06
C SER A 114 3.62 2.11 -3.06
N CYS A 115 3.89 2.77 -1.93
CA CYS A 115 5.05 3.66 -1.79
C CYS A 115 6.37 2.87 -1.76
N HIS A 116 6.42 1.76 -1.07
CA HIS A 116 7.66 0.98 -0.94
C HIS A 116 8.05 0.29 -2.25
N THR A 117 7.10 -0.17 -3.05
CA THR A 117 7.36 -0.66 -4.41
C THR A 117 7.89 0.45 -5.31
N TYR A 118 7.29 1.64 -5.22
CA TYR A 118 7.73 2.81 -5.99
C TYR A 118 9.16 3.23 -5.64
N ALA A 119 9.50 3.24 -4.35
CA ALA A 119 10.82 3.60 -3.85
C ALA A 119 11.85 2.45 -3.96
N ALA A 120 11.44 1.27 -4.41
CA ALA A 120 12.27 0.04 -4.44
C ALA A 120 12.86 -0.31 -3.06
N VAL A 121 12.10 -0.07 -2.00
CA VAL A 121 12.49 -0.38 -0.61
C VAL A 121 11.69 -1.57 -0.10
N LYS A 122 12.39 -2.61 0.38
CA LYS A 122 11.75 -3.78 0.99
C LYS A 122 11.12 -3.41 2.33
N ILE A 123 9.90 -3.90 2.57
CA ILE A 123 9.24 -3.84 3.87
C ILE A 123 9.52 -5.16 4.60
N ASP A 124 10.36 -5.15 5.61
CA ASP A 124 10.68 -6.31 6.44
C ASP A 124 9.82 -6.41 7.71
N CYS A 125 9.11 -5.34 8.05
CA CYS A 125 8.25 -5.28 9.25
C CYS A 125 7.25 -6.44 9.32
N PHE A 126 6.70 -6.83 8.18
CA PHE A 126 5.66 -7.85 8.08
C PHE A 126 6.19 -9.28 8.00
N GLU A 127 7.48 -9.49 8.14
CA GLU A 127 8.07 -10.80 8.43
C GLU A 127 7.76 -11.25 9.88
N CYS A 128 7.52 -10.30 10.79
CA CYS A 128 7.19 -10.54 12.18
C CYS A 128 5.84 -9.95 12.61
N HIS A 129 5.38 -8.87 11.99
CA HIS A 129 4.13 -8.20 12.33
C HIS A 129 3.03 -8.55 11.34
N ALA A 130 1.77 -8.61 11.82
CA ALA A 130 0.63 -8.74 10.95
C ALA A 130 0.47 -7.49 10.07
N ASN A 131 0.24 -7.69 8.78
CA ASN A 131 -0.05 -6.64 7.79
C ASN A 131 -1.56 -6.36 7.65
N LYS A 132 -2.38 -7.00 8.49
CA LYS A 132 -3.85 -6.87 8.54
C LYS A 132 -4.27 -6.38 9.93
N PRO A 133 -5.34 -5.60 10.02
CA PRO A 133 -5.93 -5.28 11.32
C PRO A 133 -6.44 -6.56 12.00
N PRO A 134 -6.45 -6.59 13.34
CA PRO A 134 -7.07 -7.71 14.05
C PRO A 134 -8.54 -7.81 13.65
N SER A 135 -9.02 -9.03 13.39
CA SER A 135 -10.43 -9.29 13.11
C SER A 135 -11.29 -8.78 14.27
N LYS A 136 -12.45 -8.16 13.95
CA LYS A 136 -13.41 -7.76 14.96
C LYS A 136 -13.83 -8.99 15.76
N GLY A 137 -13.43 -9.06 17.03
CA GLY A 137 -13.68 -10.21 17.90
C GLY A 137 -12.47 -11.12 18.17
N ALA A 138 -11.33 -10.92 17.52
CA ALA A 138 -10.09 -11.58 17.91
C ALA A 138 -9.62 -11.00 19.25
N GLN A 139 -9.85 -11.74 20.32
CA GLN A 139 -9.21 -11.44 21.60
C GLN A 139 -7.69 -11.55 21.40
N PRO A 140 -6.90 -10.63 21.97
CA PRO A 140 -5.45 -10.74 21.90
C PRO A 140 -5.07 -12.11 22.50
N VAL A 141 -4.31 -12.91 21.74
CA VAL A 141 -3.82 -14.24 22.17
C VAL A 141 -3.05 -14.22 23.50
N VAL A 142 -2.65 -13.06 23.98
CA VAL A 142 -2.05 -12.85 25.31
C VAL A 142 -3.05 -13.19 26.45
N SER A 143 -4.35 -13.26 26.19
CA SER A 143 -5.35 -13.64 27.19
C SER A 143 -5.62 -15.14 27.26
N GLN A 144 -5.05 -15.94 26.38
CA GLN A 144 -4.94 -17.37 26.65
C GLN A 144 -3.81 -17.52 27.69
N ARG A 145 -4.20 -17.26 28.95
CA ARG A 145 -3.45 -17.68 30.12
C ARG A 145 -3.04 -19.12 29.85
N LEU A 146 -1.72 -19.39 29.74
CA LEU A 146 -1.23 -20.74 29.91
C LEU A 146 -2.05 -21.37 31.03
N PRO A 147 -2.62 -22.56 30.89
CA PRO A 147 -3.27 -23.22 32.02
C PRO A 147 -2.23 -23.12 33.14
N SER A 148 -2.61 -22.44 34.23
CA SER A 148 -1.81 -22.39 35.43
C SER A 148 -1.67 -23.86 35.85
N GLY A 149 -0.55 -24.47 35.45
CA GLY A 149 -0.19 -25.75 36.00
C GLY A 149 -0.18 -25.60 37.50
N PRO A 150 -0.49 -26.66 38.24
CA PRO A 150 -0.56 -26.60 39.68
C PRO A 150 0.74 -25.93 40.15
N SER A 151 0.56 -24.86 40.90
CA SER A 151 1.66 -24.03 41.41
C SER A 151 2.68 -24.97 42.06
N MET A 152 3.94 -24.98 41.61
CA MET A 152 5.01 -25.79 42.20
C MET A 152 5.09 -25.68 43.71
N GLY A 153 4.55 -24.59 44.30
CA GLY A 153 4.45 -24.38 45.76
C GLY A 153 3.54 -25.42 46.47
N ILE A 154 2.53 -25.97 45.82
CA ILE A 154 1.62 -26.93 46.44
C ILE A 154 2.28 -28.33 46.54
N GLN A 155 3.12 -28.71 45.61
CA GLN A 155 3.80 -30.00 45.65
C GLN A 155 4.91 -30.08 46.73
N LEU A 156 5.58 -28.99 47.03
CA LEU A 156 6.60 -29.02 48.09
C LEU A 156 5.98 -29.18 49.47
N THR A 157 4.80 -28.60 49.73
CA THR A 157 4.10 -28.71 51.02
C THR A 157 3.55 -30.10 51.28
N GLN A 158 3.19 -30.87 50.22
CA GLN A 158 2.73 -32.25 50.33
C GLN A 158 3.88 -33.26 50.58
N MET A 159 5.11 -32.96 50.13
CA MET A 159 6.27 -33.82 50.39
C MET A 159 6.86 -33.71 51.77
N LEU A 160 6.51 -32.64 52.52
CA LEU A 160 7.02 -32.36 53.87
C LEU A 160 6.03 -32.72 54.99
N SER A 161 4.91 -33.39 54.69
CA SER A 161 4.02 -33.90 55.72
C SER A 161 4.68 -35.09 56.46
N PRO A 162 4.87 -35.00 57.79
CA PRO A 162 5.42 -36.14 58.51
C PRO A 162 4.48 -37.35 58.42
N GLN A 163 4.98 -38.44 57.91
CA GLN A 163 4.25 -39.71 58.02
C GLN A 163 4.03 -40.03 59.47
N GLN A 164 2.79 -40.05 59.89
CA GLN A 164 2.40 -40.56 61.22
C GLN A 164 2.70 -42.04 61.25
N VAL A 165 3.75 -42.41 61.96
CA VAL A 165 4.07 -43.77 62.34
C VAL A 165 3.02 -44.21 63.37
N LYS A 166 2.17 -45.16 63.05
CA LYS A 166 1.19 -45.74 63.93
C LYS A 166 1.93 -46.80 64.80
N PRO A 167 1.68 -46.85 66.11
CA PRO A 167 2.33 -47.78 67.02
C PRO A 167 1.94 -49.24 66.79
#